data_cf7074405e875d60b0c0e431d92c17d1
#
_entry.id   cf7074405e875d60b0c0e431d92c17d1
#
_cell.length_a   1.000
_cell.length_b   1.000
_cell.length_c   1.000
_cell.angle_alpha   90.00
_cell.angle_beta   90.00
_cell.angle_gamma   90.00
#
_symmetry.space_group_name_H-M   'P 1'
#
loop_
_entity.id
_entity.type
_entity.pdbx_description
1 polymer ?
#
loop_
_entity_poly.entity_id
_entity_poly.type
_entity_poly.pdbx_seq_one_letter_code
_entity_poly.pdbx_strand_id
1 'polypeptide(L)'
;MSTRRLALLPARRETGYMPEERPPELEIIFDELARRGPYASLDDANRALETITRQYNARPQAELGGLSPDQLQRLLTDDWTAPDAALSLDESLTLDELAGAPLLADARMMLDYVATHGPLKETPAHNLSRSAVADLTPRLRVLAQRRHLEQEAEPPMRRALNEGDVYWLAPLRHALIFAGLLMRRKGVRITARGRELLDVALAGTLYARLFRTVFYELDLRLFDFQREAGLQPTVAYTLYRLGTCAREWASSESLAATAWLDTAKGPRRQWEVESGVDLRHYSLASQVLYPLAAFGLLETRTLPGPESERWMEVTEYRVTQLYDRFLRFNLGGNGRTPTFPHL
;
A
#
# COMPACT_ATOMS: atom_id res chain seq x y z
N MET A 1 31.68 -9.16 -3.09
CA MET A 1 30.95 -9.71 -4.24
C MET A 1 30.46 -11.09 -3.83
N SER A 2 29.21 -11.22 -3.47
CA SER A 2 28.67 -12.49 -3.00
C SER A 2 27.34 -12.73 -3.73
N THR A 3 27.40 -13.65 -4.68
CA THR A 3 26.26 -14.19 -5.43
C THR A 3 25.39 -14.99 -4.45
N ARG A 4 24.32 -14.42 -3.95
CA ARG A 4 23.34 -15.17 -3.16
C ARG A 4 22.52 -16.04 -4.12
N ARG A 5 22.82 -17.33 -4.05
CA ARG A 5 22.01 -18.42 -4.62
C ARG A 5 20.61 -18.37 -4.03
N LEU A 6 19.60 -18.49 -4.89
CA LEU A 6 18.24 -18.85 -4.49
C LEU A 6 18.29 -20.04 -3.53
N ALA A 7 17.84 -19.84 -2.30
CA ALA A 7 17.76 -20.89 -1.30
C ALA A 7 16.60 -21.82 -1.67
N LEU A 8 16.94 -23.02 -2.08
CA LEU A 8 16.01 -24.14 -2.18
C LEU A 8 15.39 -24.41 -0.80
N LEU A 9 14.08 -24.49 -0.75
CA LEU A 9 13.28 -24.85 0.42
C LEU A 9 13.70 -26.22 0.99
N PRO A 10 13.56 -26.45 2.30
CA PRO A 10 14.00 -27.68 2.94
C PRO A 10 13.18 -28.90 2.48
N ALA A 11 13.86 -30.02 2.28
CA ALA A 11 13.31 -31.31 1.92
C ALA A 11 12.17 -31.74 2.86
N ARG A 12 10.97 -31.90 2.30
CA ARG A 12 9.85 -32.59 2.94
C ARG A 12 9.97 -34.09 2.67
N ARG A 13 9.71 -34.87 3.71
CA ARG A 13 9.67 -36.34 3.74
C ARG A 13 8.69 -36.88 2.70
N GLU A 14 9.08 -38.01 2.15
CA GLU A 14 8.39 -38.85 1.18
C GLU A 14 6.94 -39.17 1.58
N THR A 15 5.98 -38.63 0.80
CA THR A 15 4.68 -39.24 0.59
C THR A 15 4.27 -38.93 -0.83
N GLY A 16 4.20 -39.97 -1.67
CA GLY A 16 3.51 -40.02 -2.97
C GLY A 16 3.93 -38.94 -3.97
N TYR A 17 4.90 -39.22 -4.84
CA TYR A 17 5.30 -38.36 -5.95
C TYR A 17 4.14 -38.22 -6.95
N MET A 18 3.28 -37.20 -6.77
CA MET A 18 2.55 -36.62 -7.87
C MET A 18 3.55 -35.71 -8.59
N PRO A 19 3.68 -35.80 -9.93
CA PRO A 19 4.51 -34.83 -10.64
C PRO A 19 3.89 -33.43 -10.40
N GLU A 20 4.59 -32.60 -9.60
CA GLU A 20 4.26 -31.18 -9.49
C GLU A 20 4.23 -30.63 -10.92
N GLU A 21 3.09 -30.14 -11.37
CA GLU A 21 2.98 -29.42 -12.63
C GLU A 21 4.05 -28.34 -12.64
N ARG A 22 4.91 -28.38 -13.65
CA ARG A 22 5.98 -27.38 -13.76
C ARG A 22 5.33 -26.01 -13.89
N PRO A 23 5.84 -24.98 -13.20
CA PRO A 23 5.38 -23.62 -13.39
C PRO A 23 5.37 -23.26 -14.89
N PRO A 24 4.30 -22.65 -15.40
CA PRO A 24 4.15 -22.33 -16.82
C PRO A 24 5.34 -21.56 -17.41
N GLU A 25 5.99 -20.73 -16.58
CA GLU A 25 7.18 -19.96 -16.96
C GLU A 25 8.36 -20.86 -17.30
N LEU A 26 8.54 -21.94 -16.56
CA LEU A 26 9.60 -22.92 -16.82
C LEU A 26 9.34 -23.70 -18.11
N GLU A 27 8.09 -24.03 -18.42
CA GLU A 27 7.75 -24.67 -19.68
C GLU A 27 8.12 -23.79 -20.87
N ILE A 28 7.77 -22.50 -20.84
CA ILE A 28 8.12 -21.55 -21.90
C ILE A 28 9.65 -21.48 -22.11
N ILE A 29 10.41 -21.42 -21.01
CA ILE A 29 11.88 -21.34 -21.06
C ILE A 29 12.48 -22.65 -21.61
N PHE A 30 12.00 -23.80 -21.17
CA PHE A 30 12.49 -25.08 -21.65
C PHE A 30 12.11 -25.37 -23.09
N ASP A 31 10.92 -24.99 -23.53
CA ASP A 31 10.50 -25.12 -24.93
C ASP A 31 11.36 -24.25 -25.86
N GLU A 32 11.70 -23.03 -25.43
CA GLU A 32 12.58 -22.17 -26.18
C GLU A 32 14.01 -22.73 -26.20
N LEU A 33 14.48 -23.30 -25.09
CA LEU A 33 15.78 -23.98 -25.03
C LEU A 33 15.82 -25.16 -25.99
N ALA A 34 14.78 -26.00 -26.00
CA ALA A 34 14.68 -27.14 -26.91
C ALA A 34 14.64 -26.72 -28.39
N ARG A 35 13.95 -25.61 -28.71
CA ARG A 35 13.88 -25.07 -30.08
C ARG A 35 15.21 -24.58 -30.61
N ARG A 36 16.09 -24.04 -29.76
CA ARG A 36 17.42 -23.51 -30.14
C ARG A 36 18.49 -24.61 -30.25
N GLY A 37 18.26 -25.82 -29.74
CA GLY A 37 19.20 -26.95 -29.87
C GLY A 37 19.36 -27.46 -31.30
N PRO A 38 20.32 -28.37 -31.54
CA PRO A 38 21.19 -29.06 -30.57
C PRO A 38 22.32 -28.19 -30.05
N TYR A 39 22.79 -28.49 -28.82
CA TYR A 39 23.90 -27.79 -28.17
C TYR A 39 25.16 -28.66 -28.25
N ALA A 40 26.34 -28.03 -28.48
CA ALA A 40 27.61 -28.76 -28.60
C ALA A 40 28.13 -29.27 -27.24
N SER A 41 27.75 -28.64 -26.14
CA SER A 41 28.13 -28.97 -24.80
C SER A 41 27.12 -28.56 -23.76
N LEU A 42 27.24 -29.03 -22.51
CA LEU A 42 26.44 -28.59 -21.37
C LEU A 42 26.63 -27.08 -21.11
N ASP A 43 27.85 -26.59 -21.26
CA ASP A 43 28.15 -25.15 -21.10
C ASP A 43 27.47 -24.29 -22.15
N ASP A 44 27.32 -24.79 -23.37
CA ASP A 44 26.57 -24.15 -24.43
C ASP A 44 25.07 -24.07 -24.09
N ALA A 45 24.52 -25.19 -23.63
CA ALA A 45 23.13 -25.25 -23.20
C ALA A 45 22.87 -24.29 -22.01
N ASN A 46 23.77 -24.22 -21.04
CA ASN A 46 23.68 -23.32 -19.89
C ASN A 46 23.73 -21.85 -20.32
N ARG A 47 24.63 -21.46 -21.25
CA ARG A 47 24.69 -20.10 -21.79
C ARG A 47 23.41 -19.73 -22.55
N ALA A 48 22.85 -20.67 -23.30
CA ALA A 48 21.59 -20.48 -23.99
C ALA A 48 20.43 -20.29 -22.98
N LEU A 49 20.37 -21.12 -21.94
CA LEU A 49 19.38 -21.02 -20.86
C LEU A 49 19.45 -19.66 -20.16
N GLU A 50 20.65 -19.21 -19.77
CA GLU A 50 20.84 -17.89 -19.16
C GLU A 50 20.34 -16.75 -20.08
N THR A 51 20.63 -16.87 -21.39
CA THR A 51 20.19 -15.87 -22.38
C THR A 51 18.69 -15.86 -22.54
N ILE A 52 18.05 -17.02 -22.63
CA ILE A 52 16.59 -17.17 -22.74
C ILE A 52 15.92 -16.64 -21.47
N THR A 53 16.40 -17.02 -20.30
CA THR A 53 15.87 -16.56 -19.01
C THR A 53 15.96 -15.03 -18.90
N ARG A 54 17.08 -14.42 -19.27
CA ARG A 54 17.24 -12.97 -19.29
C ARG A 54 16.27 -12.30 -20.26
N GLN A 55 16.09 -12.85 -21.47
CA GLN A 55 15.13 -12.33 -22.45
C GLN A 55 13.69 -12.45 -21.95
N TYR A 56 13.34 -13.57 -21.33
CA TYR A 56 12.02 -13.78 -20.72
C TYR A 56 11.76 -12.76 -19.61
N ASN A 57 12.71 -12.61 -18.69
CA ASN A 57 12.59 -11.71 -17.54
C ASN A 57 12.54 -10.22 -17.91
N ALA A 58 13.13 -9.85 -19.05
CA ALA A 58 13.07 -8.47 -19.56
C ALA A 58 11.81 -8.16 -20.38
N ARG A 59 11.01 -9.17 -20.75
CA ARG A 59 9.83 -8.99 -21.60
C ARG A 59 8.59 -8.61 -20.79
N PRO A 60 7.89 -7.51 -21.16
CA PRO A 60 6.61 -7.17 -20.54
C PRO A 60 5.57 -8.27 -20.70
N GLN A 61 4.81 -8.52 -19.63
CA GLN A 61 3.78 -9.56 -19.58
C GLN A 61 2.43 -8.93 -19.19
N ALA A 62 1.36 -9.31 -19.87
CA ALA A 62 0.03 -8.76 -19.62
C ALA A 62 -0.49 -9.12 -18.23
N GLU A 63 -0.19 -10.32 -17.76
CA GLU A 63 -0.55 -10.88 -16.45
C GLU A 63 0.08 -10.08 -15.30
N LEU A 64 1.25 -9.46 -15.56
CA LEU A 64 1.96 -8.60 -14.62
C LEU A 64 1.59 -7.12 -14.80
N GLY A 65 0.49 -6.85 -15.54
CA GLY A 65 0.05 -5.49 -15.79
C GLY A 65 0.95 -4.70 -16.73
N GLY A 66 1.62 -5.39 -17.66
CA GLY A 66 2.54 -4.79 -18.62
C GLY A 66 3.97 -4.64 -18.09
N LEU A 67 4.25 -5.10 -16.87
CA LEU A 67 5.61 -5.17 -16.33
C LEU A 67 6.33 -6.42 -16.83
N SER A 68 7.66 -6.33 -16.90
CA SER A 68 8.49 -7.52 -17.00
C SER A 68 8.70 -8.16 -15.61
N PRO A 69 9.04 -9.47 -15.52
CA PRO A 69 9.39 -10.11 -14.25
C PRO A 69 10.50 -9.36 -13.47
N ASP A 70 11.52 -8.84 -14.16
CA ASP A 70 12.59 -8.04 -13.53
C ASP A 70 12.04 -6.74 -12.93
N GLN A 71 11.13 -6.05 -13.62
CA GLN A 71 10.49 -4.84 -13.12
C GLN A 71 9.59 -5.13 -11.93
N LEU A 72 8.80 -6.21 -12.00
CA LEU A 72 7.98 -6.66 -10.88
C LEU A 72 8.87 -6.99 -9.67
N GLN A 73 9.94 -7.78 -9.88
CA GLN A 73 10.86 -8.14 -8.81
C GLN A 73 11.42 -6.90 -8.10
N ARG A 74 11.79 -5.86 -8.84
CA ARG A 74 12.25 -4.60 -8.27
C ARG A 74 11.16 -3.92 -7.42
N LEU A 75 9.92 -3.84 -7.89
CA LEU A 75 8.80 -3.29 -7.11
C LEU A 75 8.57 -4.06 -5.80
N LEU A 76 8.79 -5.38 -5.81
CA LEU A 76 8.55 -6.22 -4.63
C LEU A 76 9.71 -6.20 -3.62
N THR A 77 10.94 -5.87 -4.05
CA THR A 77 12.13 -6.08 -3.23
C THR A 77 13.00 -4.86 -2.99
N ASP A 78 12.86 -3.79 -3.80
CA ASP A 78 13.69 -2.60 -3.63
C ASP A 78 13.35 -1.90 -2.30
N ASP A 79 14.39 -1.40 -1.65
CA ASP A 79 14.24 -0.46 -0.54
C ASP A 79 13.83 0.91 -1.10
N TRP A 80 12.68 1.44 -0.69
CA TRP A 80 12.16 2.73 -1.14
C TRP A 80 13.02 3.93 -0.74
N THR A 81 14.08 3.72 0.02
CA THR A 81 15.07 4.75 0.37
C THR A 81 16.29 4.75 -0.54
N ALA A 82 16.46 3.71 -1.37
CA ALA A 82 17.56 3.61 -2.29
C ALA A 82 17.40 4.62 -3.45
N PRO A 83 18.51 5.26 -3.91
CA PRO A 83 18.44 6.27 -4.97
C PRO A 83 17.89 5.76 -6.30
N ASP A 84 18.08 4.46 -6.57
CA ASP A 84 17.66 3.76 -7.79
C ASP A 84 16.44 2.85 -7.58
N ALA A 85 15.74 3.01 -6.45
CA ALA A 85 14.56 2.21 -6.14
C ALA A 85 13.51 2.28 -7.26
N ALA A 86 12.81 1.16 -7.48
CA ALA A 86 11.71 1.08 -8.43
C ALA A 86 10.56 2.04 -8.09
N LEU A 87 10.35 2.31 -6.81
CA LEU A 87 9.44 3.34 -6.30
C LEU A 87 10.22 4.35 -5.46
N SER A 88 10.16 5.62 -5.84
CA SER A 88 10.69 6.75 -5.06
C SER A 88 9.60 7.77 -4.75
N LEU A 89 9.78 8.51 -3.66
CA LEU A 89 8.84 9.51 -3.13
C LEU A 89 9.41 10.91 -3.32
N ASP A 90 8.60 11.84 -3.83
CA ASP A 90 9.03 13.24 -3.96
C ASP A 90 8.94 13.97 -2.61
N GLU A 91 10.09 14.16 -1.96
CA GLU A 91 10.20 14.89 -0.69
C GLU A 91 10.24 16.41 -0.86
N SER A 92 10.27 16.93 -2.08
CA SER A 92 10.36 18.36 -2.36
C SER A 92 9.02 19.11 -2.37
N LEU A 93 7.91 18.39 -2.20
CA LEU A 93 6.57 18.96 -2.21
C LEU A 93 6.39 19.98 -1.08
N THR A 94 5.82 21.13 -1.42
CA THR A 94 5.49 22.21 -0.47
C THR A 94 4.22 21.90 0.32
N LEU A 95 4.02 22.61 1.43
CA LEU A 95 2.80 22.47 2.24
C LEU A 95 1.53 22.84 1.44
N ASP A 96 1.62 23.83 0.54
CA ASP A 96 0.49 24.26 -0.30
C ASP A 96 0.11 23.17 -1.32
N GLU A 97 1.09 22.51 -1.93
CA GLU A 97 0.85 21.36 -2.82
C GLU A 97 0.25 20.16 -2.08
N LEU A 98 0.51 20.05 -0.78
CA LEU A 98 0.00 19.01 0.11
C LEU A 98 -1.29 19.43 0.85
N ALA A 99 -1.90 20.56 0.52
CA ALA A 99 -3.09 21.06 1.19
C ALA A 99 -4.30 20.08 1.13
N GLY A 100 -4.35 19.26 0.07
CA GLY A 100 -5.35 18.20 -0.12
C GLY A 100 -5.07 16.89 0.65
N ALA A 101 -4.04 16.83 1.51
CA ALA A 101 -3.66 15.65 2.27
C ALA A 101 -4.13 15.73 3.74
N PRO A 102 -5.36 15.28 4.08
CA PRO A 102 -5.90 15.43 5.44
C PRO A 102 -5.06 14.72 6.50
N LEU A 103 -4.42 13.58 6.17
CA LEU A 103 -3.55 12.86 7.10
C LEU A 103 -2.31 13.67 7.48
N LEU A 104 -1.70 14.40 6.54
CA LEU A 104 -0.58 15.30 6.85
C LEU A 104 -1.02 16.40 7.82
N ALA A 105 -2.19 17.00 7.59
CA ALA A 105 -2.73 18.01 8.48
C ALA A 105 -2.97 17.46 9.90
N ASP A 106 -3.53 16.25 10.00
CA ASP A 106 -3.77 15.58 11.28
C ASP A 106 -2.46 15.20 11.98
N ALA A 107 -1.46 14.76 11.23
CA ALA A 107 -0.12 14.46 11.76
C ALA A 107 0.54 15.72 12.35
N ARG A 108 0.53 16.82 11.58
CA ARG A 108 1.06 18.11 12.05
C ARG A 108 0.30 18.62 13.27
N MET A 109 -1.02 18.55 13.26
CA MET A 109 -1.88 18.93 14.39
C MET A 109 -1.53 18.11 15.64
N MET A 110 -1.38 16.78 15.52
CA MET A 110 -1.04 15.95 16.69
C MET A 110 0.38 16.23 17.22
N LEU A 111 1.37 16.41 16.33
CA LEU A 111 2.74 16.76 16.72
C LEU A 111 2.75 18.11 17.44
N ASP A 112 2.09 19.13 16.90
CA ASP A 112 1.99 20.48 17.49
C ASP A 112 1.26 20.45 18.84
N TYR A 113 0.16 19.69 18.92
CA TYR A 113 -0.58 19.50 20.16
C TYR A 113 0.32 18.94 21.27
N VAL A 114 1.09 17.86 20.95
CA VAL A 114 2.01 17.27 21.94
C VAL A 114 3.19 18.19 22.27
N ALA A 115 3.66 18.98 21.31
CA ALA A 115 4.72 19.98 21.54
C ALA A 115 4.28 21.08 22.51
N THR A 116 3.03 21.53 22.38
CA THR A 116 2.48 22.67 23.11
C THR A 116 1.89 22.28 24.48
N HIS A 117 1.13 21.17 24.54
CA HIS A 117 0.39 20.76 25.74
C HIS A 117 1.15 19.72 26.59
N GLY A 118 2.27 19.22 26.09
CA GLY A 118 3.06 18.18 26.75
C GLY A 118 2.56 16.77 26.47
N PRO A 119 2.98 15.78 27.26
CA PRO A 119 2.75 14.38 26.96
C PRO A 119 1.27 14.01 26.98
N LEU A 120 0.80 13.28 25.92
CA LEU A 120 -0.51 12.65 25.96
C LEU A 120 -0.50 11.52 27.00
N LYS A 121 -1.49 11.50 27.87
CA LYS A 121 -1.66 10.45 28.85
C LYS A 121 -2.14 9.16 28.19
N GLU A 122 -1.55 8.03 28.57
CA GLU A 122 -1.95 6.70 28.16
C GLU A 122 -2.63 5.95 29.33
N THR A 123 -3.51 5.03 28.98
CA THR A 123 -4.07 4.03 29.90
C THR A 123 -3.05 2.92 30.15
N PRO A 124 -3.26 2.04 31.16
CA PRO A 124 -2.41 0.85 31.34
C PRO A 124 -2.35 -0.08 30.12
N ALA A 125 -3.40 -0.07 29.28
CA ALA A 125 -3.45 -0.83 28.01
C ALA A 125 -2.78 -0.08 26.83
N HIS A 126 -2.02 0.97 27.11
CA HIS A 126 -1.30 1.78 26.12
C HIS A 126 -2.17 2.50 25.06
N ASN A 127 -3.45 2.67 25.33
CA ASN A 127 -4.33 3.54 24.55
C ASN A 127 -4.28 4.96 25.12
N LEU A 128 -4.64 5.96 24.29
CA LEU A 128 -4.79 7.33 24.77
C LEU A 128 -5.89 7.40 25.85
N SER A 129 -5.69 8.27 26.85
CA SER A 129 -6.73 8.55 27.84
C SER A 129 -7.94 9.18 27.16
N ARG A 130 -9.15 8.97 27.73
CA ARG A 130 -10.39 9.53 27.21
C ARG A 130 -10.36 11.07 27.07
N SER A 131 -9.66 11.76 27.97
CA SER A 131 -9.49 13.20 27.86
C SER A 131 -8.66 13.57 26.62
N ALA A 132 -7.55 12.87 26.35
CA ALA A 132 -6.74 13.10 25.15
C ALA A 132 -7.54 12.79 23.86
N VAL A 133 -8.35 11.71 23.86
CA VAL A 133 -9.24 11.38 22.74
C VAL A 133 -10.27 12.49 22.52
N ALA A 134 -10.92 12.99 23.58
CA ALA A 134 -11.89 14.06 23.47
C ALA A 134 -11.31 15.37 22.94
N ASP A 135 -10.06 15.69 23.31
CA ASP A 135 -9.38 16.90 22.86
C ASP A 135 -8.91 16.81 21.41
N LEU A 136 -8.47 15.62 20.95
CA LEU A 136 -7.93 15.44 19.60
C LEU A 136 -9.00 15.18 18.54
N THR A 137 -10.07 14.43 18.87
CA THR A 137 -11.11 14.01 17.91
C THR A 137 -11.73 15.16 17.10
N PRO A 138 -12.11 16.31 17.71
CA PRO A 138 -12.70 17.40 16.95
C PRO A 138 -11.77 18.08 15.95
N ARG A 139 -10.46 17.83 16.06
CA ARG A 139 -9.40 18.44 15.26
C ARG A 139 -9.01 17.61 14.05
N LEU A 140 -9.45 16.35 13.97
CA LEU A 140 -9.07 15.41 12.91
C LEU A 140 -9.83 15.71 11.60
N ARG A 141 -9.07 15.98 10.53
CA ARG A 141 -9.61 16.25 9.19
C ARG A 141 -10.02 14.98 8.45
N VAL A 142 -9.31 13.88 8.64
CA VAL A 142 -9.67 12.57 8.06
C VAL A 142 -11.07 12.16 8.50
N LEU A 143 -11.45 12.41 9.75
CA LEU A 143 -12.81 12.14 10.23
C LEU A 143 -13.85 13.05 9.60
N ALA A 144 -13.52 14.34 9.38
CA ALA A 144 -14.44 15.28 8.73
C ALA A 144 -14.73 14.85 7.28
N GLN A 145 -13.69 14.41 6.56
CA GLN A 145 -13.84 13.86 5.20
C GLN A 145 -14.74 12.63 5.17
N ARG A 146 -14.55 11.69 6.10
CA ARG A 146 -15.37 10.48 6.19
C ARG A 146 -16.82 10.79 6.57
N ARG A 147 -17.07 11.75 7.47
CA ARG A 147 -18.44 12.18 7.87
C ARG A 147 -19.24 12.75 6.69
N HIS A 148 -18.60 13.36 5.71
CA HIS A 148 -19.27 13.78 4.49
C HIS A 148 -19.72 12.60 3.63
N LEU A 149 -19.08 11.44 3.76
CA LEU A 149 -19.45 10.20 3.09
C LEU A 149 -20.52 9.41 3.88
N GLU A 150 -20.63 9.65 5.18
CA GLU A 150 -21.53 8.93 6.11
C GLU A 150 -22.70 9.84 6.59
N GLN A 151 -23.16 10.81 5.80
CA GLN A 151 -24.06 11.91 6.21
C GLN A 151 -25.44 11.52 6.77
N GLU A 152 -25.78 10.24 6.90
CA GLU A 152 -27.05 9.79 7.48
C GLU A 152 -26.92 8.95 8.76
N ALA A 153 -25.71 8.71 9.27
CA ALA A 153 -25.58 8.05 10.56
C ALA A 153 -25.98 9.00 11.69
N GLU A 154 -26.94 8.61 12.51
CA GLU A 154 -27.35 9.33 13.70
C GLU A 154 -26.15 9.84 14.50
N PRO A 155 -26.23 11.07 15.05
CA PRO A 155 -25.13 11.60 15.86
C PRO A 155 -24.81 10.60 16.97
N PRO A 156 -23.53 10.26 17.16
CA PRO A 156 -23.14 9.25 18.15
C PRO A 156 -23.71 9.68 19.50
N MET A 157 -24.45 8.77 20.15
CA MET A 157 -24.87 8.96 21.53
C MET A 157 -23.71 9.57 22.32
N ARG A 158 -23.99 10.47 23.27
CA ARG A 158 -23.04 11.18 24.16
C ARG A 158 -22.18 10.24 25.03
N ARG A 159 -21.59 9.22 24.41
CA ARG A 159 -20.71 8.26 25.06
C ARG A 159 -19.27 8.78 24.98
N ALA A 160 -18.58 8.74 26.11
CA ALA A 160 -17.15 9.04 26.12
C ALA A 160 -16.40 8.05 25.20
N LEU A 161 -15.80 8.57 24.13
CA LEU A 161 -15.08 7.76 23.13
C LEU A 161 -13.76 7.24 23.71
N ASN A 162 -13.43 5.98 23.42
CA ASN A 162 -12.09 5.45 23.56
C ASN A 162 -11.31 5.67 22.28
N GLU A 163 -9.99 5.49 22.30
CA GLU A 163 -9.16 5.67 21.11
C GLU A 163 -9.58 4.76 19.94
N GLY A 164 -9.96 3.50 20.23
CA GLY A 164 -10.43 2.55 19.22
C GLY A 164 -11.79 2.89 18.60
N ASP A 165 -12.57 3.75 19.24
CA ASP A 165 -13.87 4.21 18.71
C ASP A 165 -13.68 5.36 17.67
N VAL A 166 -12.44 5.89 17.54
CA VAL A 166 -12.11 7.01 16.65
C VAL A 166 -11.25 6.51 15.50
N TYR A 167 -11.89 6.37 14.34
CA TYR A 167 -11.20 5.95 13.14
C TYR A 167 -9.96 6.81 12.87
N TRP A 168 -8.84 6.22 12.51
CA TRP A 168 -7.54 6.84 12.25
C TRP A 168 -6.78 7.40 13.46
N LEU A 169 -7.34 7.61 14.63
CA LEU A 169 -6.58 8.17 15.76
C LEU A 169 -5.47 7.22 16.23
N ALA A 170 -5.80 5.96 16.45
CA ALA A 170 -4.80 4.95 16.83
C ALA A 170 -3.79 4.67 15.70
N PRO A 171 -4.20 4.41 14.43
CA PRO A 171 -3.29 4.28 13.30
C PRO A 171 -2.36 5.49 13.14
N LEU A 172 -2.86 6.72 13.20
CA LEU A 172 -2.07 7.94 13.10
C LEU A 172 -1.01 8.00 14.21
N ARG A 173 -1.40 7.78 15.47
CA ARG A 173 -0.46 7.77 16.59
C ARG A 173 0.61 6.69 16.41
N HIS A 174 0.25 5.50 15.98
CA HIS A 174 1.20 4.42 15.70
C HIS A 174 2.14 4.82 14.57
N ALA A 175 1.64 5.36 13.46
CA ALA A 175 2.46 5.83 12.36
C ALA A 175 3.47 6.89 12.83
N LEU A 176 3.06 7.87 13.64
CA LEU A 176 3.96 8.89 14.19
C LEU A 176 5.03 8.31 15.13
N ILE A 177 4.69 7.28 15.91
CA ILE A 177 5.65 6.59 16.79
C ILE A 177 6.64 5.77 15.94
N PHE A 178 6.18 4.99 14.98
CA PHE A 178 7.04 4.21 14.10
C PHE A 178 7.92 5.09 13.20
N ALA A 179 7.39 6.23 12.75
CA ALA A 179 8.18 7.24 12.04
C ALA A 179 9.28 7.89 12.90
N GLY A 180 9.30 7.62 14.22
CA GLY A 180 10.23 8.22 15.16
C GLY A 180 9.93 9.69 15.51
N LEU A 181 8.71 10.17 15.21
CA LEU A 181 8.28 11.56 15.44
C LEU A 181 7.67 11.74 16.84
N LEU A 182 7.03 10.69 17.34
CA LEU A 182 6.59 10.56 18.72
C LEU A 182 7.31 9.40 19.40
N MET A 183 7.37 9.43 20.73
CA MET A 183 7.93 8.34 21.54
C MET A 183 7.11 8.11 22.80
N ARG A 184 7.09 6.86 23.26
CA ARG A 184 6.48 6.48 24.55
C ARG A 184 7.50 6.60 25.67
N ARG A 185 7.31 7.57 26.56
CA ARG A 185 8.12 7.73 27.76
C ARG A 185 7.30 8.49 28.81
N LYS A 186 6.66 7.80 29.74
CA LYS A 186 5.70 8.39 30.71
C LYS A 186 4.59 9.18 29.96
N GLY A 187 3.92 8.52 29.01
CA GLY A 187 2.99 9.09 28.04
C GLY A 187 3.65 9.29 26.67
N VAL A 188 2.86 9.74 25.67
CA VAL A 188 3.33 9.99 24.31
C VAL A 188 3.92 11.39 24.23
N ARG A 189 5.17 11.49 23.79
CA ARG A 189 5.96 12.73 23.69
C ARG A 189 6.47 12.96 22.29
N ILE A 190 6.64 14.23 21.92
CA ILE A 190 7.30 14.57 20.65
C ILE A 190 8.83 14.39 20.79
N THR A 191 9.45 13.84 19.74
CA THR A 191 10.91 13.70 19.63
C THR A 191 11.54 15.00 19.10
N ALA A 192 12.88 15.07 19.11
CA ALA A 192 13.60 16.16 18.43
C ALA A 192 13.30 16.19 16.93
N ARG A 193 13.28 15.02 16.29
CA ARG A 193 12.93 14.88 14.87
C ARG A 193 11.47 15.29 14.58
N GLY A 194 10.53 14.94 15.49
CA GLY A 194 9.14 15.37 15.36
C GLY A 194 8.99 16.89 15.41
N ARG A 195 9.78 17.60 16.25
CA ARG A 195 9.79 19.07 16.28
C ARG A 195 10.39 19.67 15.02
N GLU A 196 11.50 19.11 14.55
CA GLU A 196 12.15 19.55 13.32
C GLU A 196 11.22 19.48 12.12
N LEU A 197 10.50 18.34 11.94
CA LEU A 197 9.60 18.13 10.82
C LEU A 197 8.26 18.91 10.91
N LEU A 198 8.04 19.67 11.98
CA LEU A 198 6.95 20.67 12.03
C LEU A 198 7.27 21.92 11.20
N ASP A 199 8.54 22.13 10.81
CA ASP A 199 8.88 23.22 9.90
C ASP A 199 8.09 23.07 8.58
N VAL A 200 7.52 24.18 8.11
CA VAL A 200 6.74 24.26 6.86
C VAL A 200 7.61 23.86 5.66
N ALA A 201 8.88 24.24 5.67
CA ALA A 201 9.83 23.90 4.60
C ALA A 201 10.09 22.38 4.48
N LEU A 202 9.82 21.61 5.53
CA LEU A 202 10.02 20.15 5.59
C LEU A 202 8.73 19.36 5.42
N ALA A 203 7.66 20.01 4.94
CA ALA A 203 6.34 19.35 4.77
C ALA A 203 6.41 18.12 3.87
N GLY A 204 7.12 18.20 2.74
CA GLY A 204 7.31 17.07 1.81
C GLY A 204 8.08 15.91 2.46
N THR A 205 9.14 16.21 3.21
CA THR A 205 9.90 15.19 3.96
C THR A 205 9.04 14.51 5.03
N LEU A 206 8.24 15.28 5.78
CA LEU A 206 7.28 14.72 6.74
C LEU A 206 6.27 13.81 6.05
N TYR A 207 5.71 14.26 4.93
CA TYR A 207 4.73 13.51 4.16
C TYR A 207 5.29 12.20 3.62
N ALA A 208 6.47 12.23 3.00
CA ALA A 208 7.15 11.03 2.51
C ALA A 208 7.52 10.06 3.64
N ARG A 209 7.98 10.58 4.80
CA ARG A 209 8.27 9.77 5.97
C ARG A 209 7.02 9.03 6.48
N LEU A 210 5.89 9.73 6.57
CA LEU A 210 4.62 9.12 6.99
C LEU A 210 4.14 8.07 5.98
N PHE A 211 4.21 8.37 4.68
CA PHE A 211 3.83 7.45 3.62
C PHE A 211 4.64 6.16 3.68
N ARG A 212 5.97 6.28 3.76
CA ARG A 212 6.85 5.12 3.90
C ARG A 212 6.53 4.32 5.16
N THR A 213 6.32 5.01 6.28
CA THR A 213 5.94 4.33 7.53
C THR A 213 4.64 3.54 7.39
N VAL A 214 3.61 4.12 6.78
CA VAL A 214 2.30 3.45 6.64
C VAL A 214 2.35 2.29 5.67
N PHE A 215 2.98 2.46 4.49
CA PHE A 215 2.88 1.47 3.42
C PHE A 215 4.06 0.48 3.35
N TYR A 216 5.20 0.80 3.96
CA TYR A 216 6.39 -0.03 3.90
C TYR A 216 6.79 -0.62 5.26
N GLU A 217 6.71 0.17 6.35
CA GLU A 217 7.22 -0.22 7.67
C GLU A 217 6.15 -0.83 8.59
N LEU A 218 4.90 -0.32 8.55
CA LEU A 218 3.79 -0.82 9.34
C LEU A 218 3.13 -2.02 8.67
N ASP A 219 2.62 -2.92 9.48
CA ASP A 219 1.77 -4.01 9.00
C ASP A 219 0.40 -3.47 8.57
N LEU A 220 0.10 -3.53 7.26
CA LEU A 220 -1.15 -3.03 6.69
C LEU A 220 -2.40 -3.72 7.29
N ARG A 221 -2.25 -4.91 7.89
CA ARG A 221 -3.33 -5.58 8.62
C ARG A 221 -3.82 -4.81 9.85
N LEU A 222 -3.09 -3.80 10.30
CA LEU A 222 -3.57 -2.87 11.34
C LEU A 222 -4.79 -2.05 10.88
N PHE A 223 -4.99 -1.93 9.58
CA PHE A 223 -6.12 -1.20 8.99
C PHE A 223 -7.27 -2.13 8.56
N ASP A 224 -7.08 -3.45 8.67
CA ASP A 224 -8.02 -4.44 8.17
C ASP A 224 -8.48 -5.42 9.25
N PHE A 225 -9.80 -5.48 9.47
CA PHE A 225 -10.40 -6.46 10.36
C PHE A 225 -10.33 -7.89 9.79
N GLN A 226 -10.28 -8.06 8.47
CA GLN A 226 -10.16 -9.36 7.80
C GLN A 226 -8.75 -9.93 7.86
N ARG A 227 -7.74 -9.07 8.02
CA ARG A 227 -6.32 -9.41 8.14
C ARG A 227 -5.75 -10.22 6.97
N GLU A 228 -6.19 -9.91 5.75
CA GLU A 228 -5.59 -10.51 4.55
C GLU A 228 -4.11 -10.08 4.41
N ALA A 229 -3.23 -11.06 4.23
CA ALA A 229 -1.79 -10.84 4.34
C ALA A 229 -1.09 -10.48 3.02
N GLY A 230 -1.74 -10.71 1.88
CA GLY A 230 -1.09 -10.66 0.56
C GLY A 230 -0.76 -9.25 0.03
N LEU A 231 -1.33 -8.18 0.60
CA LEU A 231 -1.13 -6.81 0.12
C LEU A 231 0.22 -6.22 0.53
N GLN A 232 0.69 -6.48 1.75
CA GLN A 232 1.94 -5.89 2.26
C GLN A 232 3.15 -6.15 1.35
N PRO A 233 3.46 -7.39 0.92
CA PRO A 233 4.61 -7.65 0.06
C PRO A 233 4.46 -7.08 -1.35
N THR A 234 3.24 -6.78 -1.79
CA THR A 234 2.92 -6.35 -3.16
C THR A 234 2.41 -4.92 -3.24
N VAL A 235 2.50 -4.16 -2.16
CA VAL A 235 1.93 -2.81 -2.10
C VAL A 235 2.52 -1.88 -3.18
N ALA A 236 3.82 -1.94 -3.47
CA ALA A 236 4.43 -1.12 -4.50
C ALA A 236 3.89 -1.47 -5.91
N TYR A 237 3.63 -2.75 -6.18
CA TYR A 237 2.93 -3.17 -7.39
C TYR A 237 1.49 -2.63 -7.43
N THR A 238 0.76 -2.75 -6.32
CA THR A 238 -0.60 -2.21 -6.21
C THR A 238 -0.62 -0.69 -6.46
N LEU A 239 0.32 0.05 -5.88
CA LEU A 239 0.50 1.48 -6.15
C LEU A 239 0.78 1.74 -7.64
N TYR A 240 1.69 1.00 -8.26
CA TYR A 240 1.95 1.12 -9.70
C TYR A 240 0.68 0.91 -10.54
N ARG A 241 -0.08 -0.14 -10.24
CA ARG A 241 -1.31 -0.48 -10.96
C ARG A 241 -2.40 0.56 -10.79
N LEU A 242 -2.61 1.08 -9.58
CA LEU A 242 -3.57 2.15 -9.31
C LEU A 242 -3.31 3.38 -10.17
N GLY A 243 -2.04 3.74 -10.40
CA GLY A 243 -1.65 4.82 -11.31
C GLY A 243 -2.12 4.63 -12.75
N THR A 244 -2.53 3.43 -13.14
CA THR A 244 -3.08 3.13 -14.47
C THR A 244 -4.57 2.84 -14.45
N CYS A 245 -5.05 1.99 -13.55
CA CYS A 245 -6.44 1.50 -13.56
C CYS A 245 -7.42 2.38 -12.77
N ALA A 246 -6.95 3.34 -11.98
CA ALA A 246 -7.78 4.29 -11.23
C ALA A 246 -7.72 5.72 -11.79
N ARG A 247 -7.44 5.90 -13.08
CA ARG A 247 -7.51 7.21 -13.75
C ARG A 247 -8.93 7.72 -13.87
N GLU A 248 -9.85 6.83 -14.12
CA GLU A 248 -11.28 7.06 -14.04
C GLU A 248 -11.82 6.50 -12.72
N TRP A 249 -13.04 6.87 -12.38
CA TRP A 249 -13.72 6.37 -11.20
C TRP A 249 -13.91 4.85 -11.27
N ALA A 250 -13.44 4.15 -10.25
CA ALA A 250 -13.51 2.69 -10.19
C ALA A 250 -13.87 2.23 -8.77
N SER A 251 -14.72 1.22 -8.67
CA SER A 251 -15.09 0.60 -7.39
C SER A 251 -13.93 -0.20 -6.79
N SER A 252 -13.98 -0.41 -5.47
CA SER A 252 -12.99 -1.27 -4.79
C SER A 252 -12.93 -2.68 -5.37
N GLU A 253 -14.05 -3.22 -5.84
CA GLU A 253 -14.13 -4.54 -6.49
C GLU A 253 -13.36 -4.57 -7.80
N SER A 254 -13.60 -3.58 -8.68
CA SER A 254 -12.87 -3.44 -9.94
C SER A 254 -11.37 -3.26 -9.71
N LEU A 255 -11.00 -2.45 -8.72
CA LEU A 255 -9.60 -2.22 -8.36
C LEU A 255 -8.94 -3.46 -7.73
N ALA A 256 -9.68 -4.25 -6.93
CA ALA A 256 -9.17 -5.52 -6.40
C ALA A 256 -8.92 -6.55 -7.50
N ALA A 257 -9.72 -6.54 -8.55
CA ALA A 257 -9.50 -7.40 -9.71
C ALA A 257 -8.27 -6.99 -10.53
N THR A 258 -7.97 -5.68 -10.64
CA THR A 258 -7.00 -5.15 -11.60
C THR A 258 -5.69 -4.66 -10.98
N ALA A 259 -5.71 -4.18 -9.72
CA ALA A 259 -4.54 -3.59 -9.07
C ALA A 259 -3.85 -4.50 -8.05
N TRP A 260 -4.48 -5.58 -7.63
CA TRP A 260 -3.88 -6.53 -6.71
C TRP A 260 -3.28 -7.70 -7.49
N LEU A 261 -2.01 -8.04 -7.22
CA LEU A 261 -1.31 -9.12 -7.90
C LEU A 261 -1.98 -10.48 -7.62
N ASP A 262 -2.38 -11.20 -8.65
CA ASP A 262 -3.17 -12.43 -8.50
C ASP A 262 -2.46 -13.51 -7.70
N THR A 263 -1.16 -13.67 -7.90
CA THR A 263 -0.33 -14.64 -7.16
C THR A 263 -0.22 -14.33 -5.67
N ALA A 264 -0.50 -13.09 -5.26
CA ALA A 264 -0.50 -12.65 -3.87
C ALA A 264 -1.89 -12.71 -3.22
N LYS A 265 -2.94 -12.89 -4.01
CA LYS A 265 -4.29 -13.12 -3.50
C LYS A 265 -4.34 -14.53 -2.91
N GLY A 266 -4.46 -14.63 -1.60
CA GLY A 266 -4.62 -15.91 -0.92
C GLY A 266 -5.81 -16.72 -1.47
N PRO A 267 -5.90 -18.02 -1.16
CA PRO A 267 -7.05 -18.83 -1.55
C PRO A 267 -8.32 -18.24 -0.94
N ARG A 268 -9.40 -18.20 -1.74
CA ARG A 268 -10.72 -17.80 -1.21
C ARG A 268 -11.15 -18.79 -0.14
N ARG A 269 -11.79 -18.29 0.91
CA ARG A 269 -12.38 -19.14 1.96
C ARG A 269 -13.51 -19.97 1.35
N GLN A 270 -13.73 -21.18 1.85
CA GLN A 270 -14.74 -22.08 1.30
C GLN A 270 -16.12 -21.41 1.19
N TRP A 271 -16.56 -20.69 2.21
CA TRP A 271 -17.84 -20.00 2.20
C TRP A 271 -17.92 -18.83 1.18
N GLU A 272 -16.80 -18.16 0.89
CA GLU A 272 -16.71 -17.14 -0.16
C GLU A 272 -16.88 -17.74 -1.56
N VAL A 273 -16.34 -18.96 -1.75
CA VAL A 273 -16.55 -19.71 -2.99
C VAL A 273 -18.00 -20.16 -3.11
N GLU A 274 -18.57 -20.68 -2.04
CA GLU A 274 -19.95 -21.18 -2.01
C GLU A 274 -21.00 -20.06 -2.16
N SER A 275 -20.75 -18.90 -1.56
CA SER A 275 -21.66 -17.74 -1.62
C SER A 275 -21.46 -16.86 -2.86
N GLY A 276 -20.35 -17.03 -3.59
CA GLY A 276 -19.97 -16.15 -4.70
C GLY A 276 -19.46 -14.78 -4.24
N VAL A 277 -19.38 -14.51 -2.93
CA VAL A 277 -18.89 -13.24 -2.38
C VAL A 277 -17.37 -13.22 -2.37
N ASP A 278 -16.76 -12.15 -2.82
CA ASP A 278 -15.31 -11.91 -2.71
C ASP A 278 -15.05 -10.73 -1.78
N LEU A 279 -14.52 -10.98 -0.59
CA LEU A 279 -14.24 -9.95 0.41
C LEU A 279 -12.87 -9.28 0.22
N ARG A 280 -12.05 -9.70 -0.74
CA ARG A 280 -10.72 -9.12 -0.96
C ARG A 280 -10.78 -7.63 -1.29
N HIS A 281 -11.87 -7.17 -1.91
CA HIS A 281 -12.05 -5.74 -2.16
C HIS A 281 -12.16 -4.91 -0.88
N TYR A 282 -12.71 -5.47 0.22
CA TYR A 282 -12.72 -4.80 1.52
C TYR A 282 -11.31 -4.68 2.11
N SER A 283 -10.49 -5.73 1.96
CA SER A 283 -9.10 -5.68 2.41
C SER A 283 -8.29 -4.67 1.60
N LEU A 284 -8.45 -4.61 0.26
CA LEU A 284 -7.84 -3.57 -0.55
C LEU A 284 -8.31 -2.18 -0.12
N ALA A 285 -9.61 -1.99 0.09
CA ALA A 285 -10.17 -0.71 0.51
C ALA A 285 -9.58 -0.27 1.85
N SER A 286 -9.59 -1.14 2.86
CA SER A 286 -9.14 -0.79 4.21
C SER A 286 -7.62 -0.62 4.31
N GLN A 287 -6.84 -1.49 3.68
CA GLN A 287 -5.38 -1.50 3.78
C GLN A 287 -4.70 -0.49 2.85
N VAL A 288 -5.30 -0.16 1.69
CA VAL A 288 -4.66 0.65 0.66
C VAL A 288 -5.49 1.86 0.26
N LEU A 289 -6.76 1.69 -0.16
CA LEU A 289 -7.50 2.79 -0.80
C LEU A 289 -7.88 3.89 0.20
N TYR A 290 -8.40 3.55 1.39
CA TYR A 290 -8.69 4.53 2.43
C TYR A 290 -7.43 5.25 2.95
N PRO A 291 -6.31 4.55 3.25
CA PRO A 291 -5.05 5.21 3.53
C PRO A 291 -4.60 6.17 2.42
N LEU A 292 -4.65 5.78 1.15
CA LEU A 292 -4.29 6.66 0.03
C LEU A 292 -5.19 7.88 -0.06
N ALA A 293 -6.50 7.72 0.18
CA ALA A 293 -7.43 8.85 0.24
C ALA A 293 -7.10 9.79 1.41
N ALA A 294 -6.73 9.25 2.58
CA ALA A 294 -6.27 10.05 3.71
C ALA A 294 -4.96 10.79 3.42
N PHE A 295 -4.09 10.25 2.58
CA PHE A 295 -2.93 10.94 2.04
C PHE A 295 -3.28 11.95 0.93
N GLY A 296 -4.53 12.04 0.47
CA GLY A 296 -4.93 12.91 -0.64
C GLY A 296 -4.48 12.42 -2.03
N LEU A 297 -4.03 11.17 -2.12
CA LEU A 297 -3.58 10.54 -3.36
C LEU A 297 -4.73 9.94 -4.17
N LEU A 298 -5.87 9.67 -3.52
CA LEU A 298 -7.12 9.27 -4.16
C LEU A 298 -8.23 10.25 -3.78
N GLU A 299 -9.06 10.58 -4.76
CA GLU A 299 -10.41 11.11 -4.53
C GLU A 299 -11.37 9.97 -4.29
N THR A 300 -12.42 10.23 -3.51
CA THR A 300 -13.49 9.27 -3.23
C THR A 300 -14.84 9.88 -3.54
N ARG A 301 -15.76 9.07 -4.04
CA ARG A 301 -17.17 9.40 -4.09
C ARG A 301 -18.02 8.21 -3.70
N THR A 302 -19.17 8.47 -3.08
CA THR A 302 -20.12 7.43 -2.70
C THR A 302 -21.32 7.50 -3.63
N LEU A 303 -21.70 6.38 -4.19
CA LEU A 303 -22.86 6.23 -5.05
C LEU A 303 -23.89 5.32 -4.35
N PRO A 304 -25.22 5.55 -4.56
CA PRO A 304 -26.22 4.58 -4.16
C PRO A 304 -25.95 3.23 -4.82
N GLY A 305 -26.11 2.16 -4.08
CA GLY A 305 -26.03 0.81 -4.63
C GLY A 305 -27.11 0.54 -5.71
N PRO A 306 -27.01 -0.61 -6.42
CA PRO A 306 -28.02 -1.03 -7.39
C PRO A 306 -29.43 -1.02 -6.78
N GLU A 307 -30.47 -0.89 -7.62
CA GLU A 307 -31.85 -0.83 -7.12
C GLU A 307 -32.27 -2.02 -6.25
N SER A 308 -31.70 -3.21 -6.51
CA SER A 308 -31.88 -4.43 -5.71
C SER A 308 -31.20 -4.36 -4.34
N GLU A 309 -30.24 -3.44 -4.15
CA GLU A 309 -29.37 -3.33 -2.99
C GLU A 309 -29.18 -1.86 -2.58
N ARG A 310 -30.27 -1.06 -2.62
CA ARG A 310 -30.26 0.39 -2.31
C ARG A 310 -29.70 0.75 -0.93
N TRP A 311 -29.59 -0.24 -0.05
CA TRP A 311 -28.98 -0.09 1.27
C TRP A 311 -27.43 -0.24 1.26
N MET A 312 -26.86 -0.67 0.13
CA MET A 312 -25.41 -0.74 -0.05
C MET A 312 -24.93 0.49 -0.81
N GLU A 313 -24.04 1.24 -0.19
CA GLU A 313 -23.31 2.32 -0.84
C GLU A 313 -22.05 1.76 -1.51
N VAL A 314 -21.78 2.20 -2.72
CA VAL A 314 -20.57 1.86 -3.45
C VAL A 314 -19.61 3.03 -3.41
N THR A 315 -18.44 2.84 -2.80
CA THR A 315 -17.38 3.84 -2.84
C THR A 315 -16.50 3.61 -4.06
N GLU A 316 -16.35 4.66 -4.86
CA GLU A 316 -15.43 4.70 -6.00
C GLU A 316 -14.24 5.61 -5.70
N TYR A 317 -13.15 5.32 -6.38
CA TYR A 317 -11.84 5.94 -6.19
C TYR A 317 -11.27 6.40 -7.52
N ARG A 318 -10.53 7.52 -7.49
CA ARG A 318 -9.78 8.04 -8.63
C ARG A 318 -8.47 8.66 -8.13
N VAL A 319 -7.36 8.44 -8.86
CA VAL A 319 -6.07 9.07 -8.55
C VAL A 319 -6.13 10.58 -8.74
N THR A 320 -5.44 11.30 -7.85
CA THR A 320 -5.31 12.76 -7.90
C THR A 320 -4.06 13.17 -8.69
N GLN A 321 -3.91 14.46 -8.99
CA GLN A 321 -2.65 14.99 -9.54
C GLN A 321 -1.48 14.83 -8.56
N LEU A 322 -1.74 14.85 -7.26
CA LEU A 322 -0.73 14.64 -6.22
C LEU A 322 -0.14 13.23 -6.30
N TYR A 323 -0.92 12.24 -6.72
CA TYR A 323 -0.45 10.87 -6.93
C TYR A 323 0.75 10.82 -7.87
N ASP A 324 0.62 11.40 -9.05
CA ASP A 324 1.66 11.39 -10.09
C ASP A 324 2.87 12.27 -9.72
N ARG A 325 2.65 13.31 -8.94
CA ARG A 325 3.74 14.17 -8.48
C ARG A 325 4.55 13.54 -7.37
N PHE A 326 3.89 12.83 -6.46
CA PHE A 326 4.51 12.25 -5.28
C PHE A 326 5.15 10.90 -5.52
N LEU A 327 4.46 9.99 -6.26
CA LEU A 327 4.94 8.63 -6.52
C LEU A 327 5.66 8.56 -7.88
N ARG A 328 6.95 8.23 -7.86
CA ARG A 328 7.76 8.11 -9.06
C ARG A 328 8.22 6.68 -9.24
N PHE A 329 7.87 6.07 -10.37
CA PHE A 329 8.21 4.68 -10.70
C PHE A 329 9.39 4.64 -11.68
N ASN A 330 10.56 4.16 -11.20
CA ASN A 330 11.82 4.06 -11.95
C ASN A 330 12.06 2.61 -12.36
N LEU A 331 11.31 2.13 -13.35
CA LEU A 331 11.30 0.70 -13.68
C LEU A 331 12.39 0.26 -14.66
N GLY A 332 13.27 1.14 -15.12
CA GLY A 332 14.42 0.84 -15.98
C GLY A 332 14.08 -0.02 -17.22
N GLY A 333 14.38 0.46 -18.41
CA GLY A 333 14.03 -0.19 -19.68
C GLY A 333 13.43 0.85 -20.59
N ASN A 334 13.82 0.93 -21.84
CA ASN A 334 13.49 1.89 -22.88
C ASN A 334 12.09 2.52 -22.72
N GLY A 335 11.87 3.35 -21.77
CA GLY A 335 10.49 3.77 -21.56
C GLY A 335 10.51 5.00 -20.73
N ARG A 336 10.03 5.89 -21.28
CA ARG A 336 9.19 6.93 -20.73
C ARG A 336 8.51 6.42 -19.47
N THR A 337 8.76 7.05 -18.32
CA THR A 337 7.70 7.27 -17.33
C THR A 337 6.43 7.41 -18.15
N PRO A 338 5.36 6.64 -17.94
CA PRO A 338 4.15 6.86 -18.67
C PRO A 338 3.72 8.31 -18.42
N THR A 339 4.15 9.21 -19.28
CA THR A 339 3.57 10.53 -19.44
C THR A 339 2.20 10.24 -20.02
N PHE A 340 1.23 10.12 -19.14
CA PHE A 340 -0.15 9.98 -19.56
C PHE A 340 -0.51 11.28 -20.30
N PRO A 341 -0.88 11.23 -21.59
CA PRO A 341 -1.32 12.42 -22.28
C PRO A 341 -2.53 12.96 -21.51
N HIS A 342 -2.45 14.22 -21.14
CA HIS A 342 -3.61 14.96 -20.68
C HIS A 342 -4.62 14.95 -21.83
N LEU A 343 -5.71 14.19 -21.70
CA LEU A 343 -6.92 14.35 -22.49
C LEU A 343 -7.82 15.37 -21.82
#